data_2c4dbb1eb83cd7f67e825835f57149d8
#
_entry.id   2c4dbb1eb83cd7f67e825835f57149d8
#
_cell.length_a   1.000
_cell.length_b   1.000
_cell.length_c   1.000
_cell.angle_alpha   90.00
_cell.angle_beta   90.00
_cell.angle_gamma   90.00
#
_symmetry.space_group_name_H-M   'P 1'
#
loop_
_entity.id
_entity.type
_entity.pdbx_description
1 polymer ?
#
loop_
_entity_poly.entity_id
_entity_poly.type
_entity_poly.pdbx_seq_one_letter_code
_entity_poly.pdbx_strand_id
1 'polypeptide(L)'
;FVILIPPQERAKLLEEGITNDSSVAPGIVEKKLLAVSPGRIDYLTEKEVEHPIPVVNIYAKTEGKILAQKNVAYAKKGVFSEQTDVLTVVVPDLAHTEHMLLSLDVKEAEGKLIILFNGEEVFDDEVGSGSLAPISIPQNLLKEENTIAFAVSSPGLAFWRTNEISLDNIKVVADVTSVEAQSSRNVFLVSETEKKNLDKVTLKFQ
;
A
#
# COMPACT_ATOMS: atom_id res chain seq x y z
N PHE A 1 -30.30 -39.57 29.62
CA PHE A 1 -30.67 -38.89 30.91
C PHE A 1 -31.57 -39.78 31.77
N VAL A 2 -32.49 -40.51 31.19
CA VAL A 2 -33.42 -41.42 31.90
C VAL A 2 -32.70 -42.60 32.58
N ILE A 3 -31.49 -42.95 32.12
CA ILE A 3 -30.71 -44.10 32.60
C ILE A 3 -30.10 -43.90 34.01
N LEU A 4 -29.92 -42.66 34.43
CA LEU A 4 -29.30 -42.27 35.70
C LEU A 4 -30.34 -42.15 36.86
N ILE A 5 -31.64 -42.31 36.55
CA ILE A 5 -32.70 -42.22 37.54
C ILE A 5 -32.98 -43.60 38.09
N PRO A 6 -33.14 -43.77 39.42
CA PRO A 6 -33.50 -45.01 40.03
C PRO A 6 -34.78 -45.63 39.43
N PRO A 7 -34.89 -46.97 39.34
CA PRO A 7 -36.01 -47.66 38.66
C PRO A 7 -37.40 -47.23 39.13
N GLN A 8 -37.54 -46.90 40.39
CA GLN A 8 -38.81 -46.44 40.99
C GLN A 8 -39.22 -45.04 40.54
N GLU A 9 -38.27 -44.14 40.33
CA GLU A 9 -38.54 -42.81 39.82
C GLU A 9 -38.71 -42.79 38.29
N ARG A 10 -38.06 -43.72 37.60
CA ARG A 10 -38.24 -43.94 36.16
C ARG A 10 -39.66 -44.41 35.82
N ALA A 11 -40.21 -45.28 36.61
CA ALA A 11 -41.60 -45.76 36.46
C ALA A 11 -42.60 -44.61 36.60
N LYS A 12 -42.38 -43.69 37.55
CA LYS A 12 -43.21 -42.48 37.73
C LYS A 12 -43.13 -41.53 36.52
N LEU A 13 -41.98 -41.35 35.94
CA LEU A 13 -41.80 -40.49 34.78
C LEU A 13 -42.41 -41.05 33.50
N LEU A 14 -42.50 -42.37 33.39
CA LEU A 14 -43.12 -43.05 32.26
C LEU A 14 -44.66 -43.08 32.36
N GLU A 15 -45.20 -43.13 33.58
CA GLU A 15 -46.64 -43.05 33.79
C GLU A 15 -47.21 -41.66 33.52
N GLU A 16 -46.46 -40.62 33.72
CA GLU A 16 -46.88 -39.24 33.43
C GLU A 16 -47.06 -38.93 31.94
N GLY A 17 -46.59 -39.79 31.04
CA GLY A 17 -46.71 -39.60 29.59
C GLY A 17 -47.89 -40.32 28.93
N ILE A 18 -48.63 -41.08 29.63
CA ILE A 18 -49.68 -41.99 29.08
C ILE A 18 -50.99 -41.83 29.83
N THR A 19 -51.93 -41.22 29.16
CA THR A 19 -53.38 -41.37 29.31
C THR A 19 -54.15 -40.38 30.14
N ASN A 20 -55.10 -39.79 29.46
CA ASN A 20 -56.40 -39.34 29.95
C ASN A 20 -57.34 -40.58 30.25
N ASP A 21 -56.88 -41.58 30.89
CA ASP A 21 -57.78 -42.68 31.27
C ASP A 21 -58.01 -42.67 32.77
N SER A 22 -59.26 -42.63 33.15
CA SER A 22 -59.85 -42.35 34.46
C SER A 22 -59.66 -43.47 35.50
N SER A 23 -58.55 -44.17 35.55
CA SER A 23 -58.23 -45.18 36.51
C SER A 23 -56.97 -44.96 37.36
N VAL A 24 -56.58 -43.74 37.52
CA VAL A 24 -55.42 -43.40 38.37
C VAL A 24 -55.87 -43.42 39.86
N ALA A 25 -55.12 -44.09 40.71
CA ALA A 25 -55.37 -44.15 42.15
C ALA A 25 -55.35 -42.70 42.74
N PRO A 26 -56.23 -42.43 43.70
CA PRO A 26 -56.31 -41.08 44.26
C PRO A 26 -54.99 -40.71 44.97
N GLY A 27 -54.27 -39.77 44.45
CA GLY A 27 -53.00 -39.27 45.01
C GLY A 27 -51.85 -39.11 44.06
N ILE A 28 -51.94 -39.54 42.80
CA ILE A 28 -50.90 -39.34 41.78
C ILE A 28 -51.23 -38.07 40.99
N VAL A 29 -50.46 -37.05 41.18
CA VAL A 29 -50.55 -35.80 40.41
C VAL A 29 -49.49 -35.85 39.31
N GLU A 30 -49.92 -35.80 38.07
CA GLU A 30 -49.01 -35.71 36.94
C GLU A 30 -48.20 -34.44 37.07
N LYS A 31 -46.88 -34.57 37.25
CA LYS A 31 -45.96 -33.44 37.29
C LYS A 31 -45.00 -33.53 36.13
N LYS A 32 -45.17 -32.65 35.14
CA LYS A 32 -44.27 -32.52 34.01
C LYS A 32 -42.96 -31.92 34.48
N LEU A 33 -41.94 -32.73 34.64
CA LEU A 33 -40.61 -32.32 35.14
C LEU A 33 -39.76 -31.63 34.08
N LEU A 34 -39.90 -32.00 32.80
CA LEU A 34 -39.18 -31.41 31.69
C LEU A 34 -40.02 -31.50 30.42
N ALA A 35 -40.21 -30.37 29.76
CA ALA A 35 -40.92 -30.31 28.47
C ALA A 35 -40.13 -29.43 27.51
N VAL A 36 -38.90 -29.77 27.29
CA VAL A 36 -38.04 -29.09 26.34
C VAL A 36 -37.69 -30.08 25.22
N SER A 37 -38.02 -29.72 24.01
CA SER A 37 -37.50 -30.45 22.86
C SER A 37 -35.99 -30.16 22.78
N PRO A 38 -35.14 -31.19 22.78
CA PRO A 38 -33.73 -30.98 22.50
C PRO A 38 -33.64 -30.31 21.11
N GLY A 39 -33.07 -29.14 21.05
CA GLY A 39 -32.83 -28.45 19.77
C GLY A 39 -31.93 -29.28 18.86
N ARG A 40 -31.76 -28.82 17.66
CA ARG A 40 -30.78 -29.39 16.71
C ARG A 40 -29.39 -29.34 17.33
N ILE A 41 -28.74 -30.49 17.42
CA ILE A 41 -27.35 -30.59 17.84
C ILE A 41 -26.48 -30.44 16.58
N ASP A 42 -25.88 -29.31 16.44
CA ASP A 42 -24.90 -29.05 15.38
C ASP A 42 -23.50 -29.35 15.89
N TYR A 43 -22.86 -30.33 15.27
CA TYR A 43 -21.47 -30.68 15.58
C TYR A 43 -20.68 -30.86 14.30
N LEU A 44 -19.37 -30.61 14.38
CA LEU A 44 -18.46 -30.94 13.30
C LEU A 44 -18.07 -32.39 13.34
N THR A 45 -18.22 -33.09 12.22
CA THR A 45 -17.79 -34.51 12.09
C THR A 45 -16.29 -34.62 11.92
N GLU A 46 -15.64 -33.56 11.42
CA GLU A 46 -14.21 -33.50 11.18
C GLU A 46 -13.53 -32.69 12.29
N LYS A 47 -12.35 -33.16 12.70
CA LYS A 47 -11.53 -32.45 13.71
C LYS A 47 -10.90 -31.19 13.17
N GLU A 48 -10.64 -31.12 11.87
CA GLU A 48 -10.07 -29.98 11.18
C GLU A 48 -10.90 -29.69 9.93
N VAL A 49 -11.31 -28.46 9.76
CA VAL A 49 -11.94 -27.95 8.54
C VAL A 49 -10.94 -27.04 7.85
N GLU A 50 -10.62 -27.32 6.59
CA GLU A 50 -9.67 -26.54 5.80
C GLU A 50 -10.41 -25.55 4.91
N HIS A 51 -10.01 -24.29 5.00
CA HIS A 51 -10.45 -23.23 4.11
C HIS A 51 -9.29 -22.88 3.16
N PRO A 52 -9.32 -23.33 1.89
CA PRO A 52 -8.25 -23.06 0.97
C PRO A 52 -8.16 -21.55 0.66
N ILE A 53 -6.99 -20.98 0.83
CA ILE A 53 -6.70 -19.60 0.46
C ILE A 53 -6.01 -19.63 -0.89
N PRO A 54 -6.42 -18.81 -1.87
CA PRO A 54 -5.75 -18.72 -3.16
C PRO A 54 -4.27 -18.37 -3.01
N VAL A 55 -3.44 -18.89 -3.89
CA VAL A 55 -2.02 -18.54 -3.94
C VAL A 55 -1.87 -17.05 -4.23
N VAL A 56 -1.10 -16.37 -3.41
CA VAL A 56 -0.80 -14.95 -3.55
C VAL A 56 0.68 -14.78 -3.81
N ASN A 57 1.01 -14.12 -4.91
CA ASN A 57 2.37 -13.72 -5.20
C ASN A 57 2.60 -12.33 -4.60
N ILE A 58 3.53 -12.23 -3.67
CA ILE A 58 3.95 -10.98 -3.04
C ILE A 58 5.28 -10.59 -3.67
N TYR A 59 5.34 -9.40 -4.30
CA TYR A 59 6.54 -8.89 -4.94
C TYR A 59 6.61 -7.36 -4.88
N ALA A 60 7.83 -6.83 -4.99
CA ALA A 60 8.08 -5.42 -5.26
C ALA A 60 8.41 -5.25 -6.74
N LYS A 61 7.93 -4.19 -7.36
CA LYS A 61 8.21 -3.84 -8.75
C LYS A 61 8.85 -2.46 -8.82
N THR A 62 10.09 -2.40 -9.28
CA THR A 62 10.79 -1.14 -9.54
C THR A 62 10.67 -0.77 -11.01
N GLU A 63 10.25 0.44 -11.28
CA GLU A 63 10.07 0.98 -12.64
C GLU A 63 10.63 2.40 -12.72
N GLY A 64 11.29 2.72 -13.83
CA GLY A 64 11.66 4.08 -14.16
C GLY A 64 10.43 4.91 -14.50
N LYS A 65 10.16 5.96 -13.73
CA LYS A 65 9.05 6.89 -13.96
C LYS A 65 9.54 8.29 -14.29
N ILE A 66 8.87 8.95 -15.24
CA ILE A 66 9.06 10.37 -15.48
C ILE A 66 8.29 11.12 -14.41
N LEU A 67 8.99 11.84 -13.53
CA LEU A 67 8.40 12.62 -12.44
C LEU A 67 8.03 14.04 -12.89
N ALA A 68 8.82 14.62 -13.79
CA ALA A 68 8.54 15.92 -14.38
C ALA A 68 9.16 16.04 -15.77
N GLN A 69 8.57 16.89 -16.60
CA GLN A 69 9.10 17.23 -17.91
C GLN A 69 8.81 18.67 -18.27
N LYS A 70 9.71 19.29 -19.03
CA LYS A 70 9.56 20.64 -19.57
C LYS A 70 10.18 20.69 -20.95
N ASN A 71 9.47 21.24 -21.92
CA ASN A 71 9.94 21.25 -23.29
C ASN A 71 11.11 22.20 -23.49
N VAL A 72 11.04 23.38 -22.90
CA VAL A 72 12.04 24.44 -23.04
C VAL A 72 12.28 25.12 -21.70
N ALA A 73 13.54 25.41 -21.39
CA ALA A 73 13.92 26.33 -20.33
C ALA A 73 14.95 27.31 -20.85
N TYR A 74 14.92 28.53 -20.31
CA TYR A 74 15.80 29.63 -20.72
C TYR A 74 16.36 30.31 -19.48
N ALA A 75 17.67 30.50 -19.47
CA ALA A 75 18.36 31.25 -18.43
C ALA A 75 19.24 32.34 -19.04
N LYS A 76 19.28 33.49 -18.40
CA LYS A 76 20.05 34.67 -18.86
C LYS A 76 20.64 35.41 -17.69
N LYS A 77 21.89 35.84 -17.82
CA LYS A 77 22.57 36.69 -16.84
C LYS A 77 23.44 37.74 -17.48
N GLY A 78 23.09 38.97 -17.19
CA GLY A 78 23.86 40.15 -17.49
C GLY A 78 24.16 40.95 -16.22
N VAL A 79 24.81 42.10 -16.32
CA VAL A 79 25.12 42.94 -15.16
C VAL A 79 23.85 43.46 -14.46
N PHE A 80 22.81 43.76 -15.24
CA PHE A 80 21.59 44.39 -14.74
C PHE A 80 20.33 43.54 -14.95
N SER A 81 20.50 42.33 -15.47
CA SER A 81 19.36 41.44 -15.74
C SER A 81 19.72 40.01 -15.40
N GLU A 82 18.84 39.35 -14.69
CA GLU A 82 18.91 37.90 -14.40
C GLU A 82 17.56 37.27 -14.68
N GLN A 83 17.57 36.17 -15.39
CA GLN A 83 16.40 35.34 -15.63
C GLN A 83 16.79 33.91 -15.38
N THR A 84 16.06 33.29 -14.47
CA THR A 84 16.21 31.90 -14.09
C THR A 84 14.89 31.18 -14.38
N ASP A 85 14.94 30.04 -14.99
CA ASP A 85 13.76 29.19 -15.20
C ASP A 85 13.71 28.08 -14.18
N VAL A 86 12.51 27.69 -13.79
CA VAL A 86 12.29 26.71 -12.72
C VAL A 86 11.39 25.59 -13.20
N LEU A 87 11.68 24.35 -12.75
CA LEU A 87 10.85 23.17 -12.93
C LEU A 87 10.52 22.60 -11.54
N THR A 88 9.25 22.46 -11.25
CA THR A 88 8.80 21.77 -10.03
C THR A 88 8.71 20.27 -10.28
N VAL A 89 9.20 19.47 -9.33
CA VAL A 89 9.21 18.02 -9.37
C VAL A 89 8.54 17.49 -8.11
N VAL A 90 7.44 16.74 -8.27
CA VAL A 90 6.74 16.09 -7.16
C VAL A 90 7.17 14.64 -7.10
N VAL A 91 7.56 14.18 -5.92
CA VAL A 91 7.94 12.80 -5.61
C VAL A 91 6.86 12.20 -4.70
N PRO A 92 5.90 11.41 -5.23
CA PRO A 92 4.76 10.93 -4.44
C PRO A 92 5.14 9.97 -3.32
N ASP A 93 6.20 9.22 -3.52
CA ASP A 93 6.69 8.23 -2.56
C ASP A 93 8.20 8.36 -2.41
N LEU A 94 8.60 9.22 -1.49
CA LEU A 94 10.01 9.51 -1.23
C LEU A 94 10.79 8.30 -0.70
N ALA A 95 10.12 7.44 0.09
CA ALA A 95 10.75 6.28 0.70
C ALA A 95 11.11 5.18 -0.32
N HIS A 96 10.39 5.14 -1.43
CA HIS A 96 10.55 4.10 -2.46
C HIS A 96 10.98 4.70 -3.82
N THR A 97 11.55 5.91 -3.81
CA THR A 97 12.09 6.58 -5.00
C THR A 97 13.60 6.69 -4.89
N GLU A 98 14.30 6.17 -5.88
CA GLU A 98 15.75 6.13 -5.94
C GLU A 98 16.26 6.55 -7.32
N HIS A 99 17.58 6.79 -7.44
CA HIS A 99 18.29 7.03 -8.70
C HIS A 99 17.64 8.13 -9.57
N MET A 100 17.35 9.28 -8.98
CA MET A 100 16.81 10.41 -9.77
C MET A 100 17.85 10.95 -10.72
N LEU A 101 17.47 11.05 -12.00
CA LEU A 101 18.28 11.54 -13.10
C LEU A 101 17.58 12.72 -13.79
N LEU A 102 18.33 13.78 -14.06
CA LEU A 102 17.92 14.89 -14.91
C LEU A 102 18.58 14.75 -16.28
N SER A 103 17.79 14.62 -17.32
CA SER A 103 18.22 14.60 -18.73
C SER A 103 17.74 15.86 -19.42
N LEU A 104 18.58 16.45 -20.25
CA LEU A 104 18.26 17.64 -21.03
C LEU A 104 19.14 17.75 -22.28
N ASP A 105 18.70 18.52 -23.24
CA ASP A 105 19.45 18.91 -24.42
C ASP A 105 19.79 20.43 -24.34
N VAL A 106 21.01 20.75 -24.66
CA VAL A 106 21.47 22.15 -24.76
C VAL A 106 21.33 22.60 -26.20
N LYS A 107 20.49 23.59 -26.45
CA LYS A 107 20.30 24.17 -27.77
C LYS A 107 21.35 25.24 -28.08
N GLU A 108 21.50 26.16 -27.18
CA GLU A 108 22.48 27.26 -27.26
C GLU A 108 23.05 27.51 -25.85
N ALA A 109 24.35 27.81 -25.76
CA ALA A 109 25.00 28.09 -24.51
C ALA A 109 26.06 29.16 -24.67
N GLU A 110 25.91 30.26 -23.94
CA GLU A 110 26.95 31.27 -23.70
C GLU A 110 27.17 31.38 -22.18
N GLY A 111 28.32 30.91 -21.70
CA GLY A 111 28.68 30.81 -20.29
C GLY A 111 28.42 29.39 -19.73
N LYS A 112 28.63 29.23 -18.43
CA LYS A 112 28.45 27.95 -17.74
C LYS A 112 26.97 27.72 -17.38
N LEU A 113 26.50 26.51 -17.59
CA LEU A 113 25.21 26.08 -17.08
C LEU A 113 25.33 25.77 -15.58
N ILE A 114 24.45 26.37 -14.79
CA ILE A 114 24.33 26.12 -13.35
C ILE A 114 22.94 25.54 -13.09
N ILE A 115 22.89 24.39 -12.46
CA ILE A 115 21.63 23.74 -12.08
C ILE A 115 21.59 23.62 -10.56
N LEU A 116 20.52 24.19 -9.98
CA LEU A 116 20.28 24.16 -8.55
C LEU A 116 19.10 23.23 -8.28
N PHE A 117 19.27 22.27 -7.39
CA PHE A 117 18.21 21.40 -6.90
C PHE A 117 17.88 21.77 -5.45
N ASN A 118 16.66 22.24 -5.20
CA ASN A 118 16.25 22.79 -3.89
C ASN A 118 17.18 23.88 -3.34
N GLY A 119 17.83 24.63 -4.24
CA GLY A 119 18.80 25.68 -3.90
C GLY A 119 20.24 25.21 -3.74
N GLU A 120 20.49 23.89 -3.77
CA GLU A 120 21.84 23.31 -3.74
C GLU A 120 22.34 23.09 -5.16
N GLU A 121 23.60 23.43 -5.42
CA GLU A 121 24.22 23.27 -6.73
C GLU A 121 24.53 21.80 -7.02
N VAL A 122 23.95 21.27 -8.10
CA VAL A 122 24.15 19.88 -8.55
C VAL A 122 24.93 19.81 -9.87
N PHE A 123 25.08 20.93 -10.57
CA PHE A 123 25.84 21.04 -11.79
C PHE A 123 26.32 22.47 -12.01
N ASP A 124 27.62 22.65 -12.32
CA ASP A 124 28.25 23.94 -12.75
C ASP A 124 29.37 23.64 -13.73
N ASP A 125 29.07 23.67 -15.03
CA ASP A 125 30.09 23.42 -16.04
C ASP A 125 29.78 24.16 -17.37
N GLU A 126 30.80 24.27 -18.21
CA GLU A 126 30.65 24.75 -19.60
C GLU A 126 30.05 23.60 -20.42
N VAL A 127 29.00 23.92 -21.16
CA VAL A 127 28.28 22.95 -21.98
C VAL A 127 28.25 23.38 -23.44
N GLY A 128 28.43 22.40 -24.32
CA GLY A 128 28.23 22.63 -25.77
C GLY A 128 26.78 22.29 -26.17
N SER A 129 26.40 22.71 -27.38
CA SER A 129 25.10 22.30 -27.94
C SER A 129 25.04 20.79 -28.17
N GLY A 130 23.90 20.17 -27.82
CA GLY A 130 23.64 18.76 -27.93
C GLY A 130 23.08 18.16 -26.66
N SER A 131 22.96 16.84 -26.63
CA SER A 131 22.45 16.11 -25.46
C SER A 131 23.52 16.03 -24.37
N LEU A 132 23.15 16.46 -23.15
CA LEU A 132 24.03 16.37 -21.99
C LEU A 132 23.91 14.96 -21.38
N ALA A 133 25.03 14.48 -20.83
CA ALA A 133 24.98 13.25 -20.02
C ALA A 133 23.99 13.42 -18.85
N PRO A 134 23.17 12.42 -18.52
CA PRO A 134 22.21 12.54 -17.43
C PRO A 134 22.89 12.92 -16.11
N ILE A 135 22.37 13.95 -15.45
CA ILE A 135 22.88 14.44 -14.18
C ILE A 135 22.18 13.69 -13.05
N SER A 136 22.96 13.04 -12.18
CA SER A 136 22.44 12.36 -11.02
C SER A 136 22.12 13.34 -9.89
N ILE A 137 20.91 13.27 -9.37
CA ILE A 137 20.47 14.06 -8.23
C ILE A 137 20.74 13.28 -6.94
N PRO A 138 21.48 13.86 -5.97
CA PRO A 138 21.77 13.19 -4.71
C PRO A 138 20.49 12.89 -3.90
N GLN A 139 20.38 11.66 -3.40
CA GLN A 139 19.21 11.16 -2.64
C GLN A 139 18.90 12.02 -1.40
N ASN A 140 19.93 12.52 -0.73
CA ASN A 140 19.80 13.35 0.47
C ASN A 140 19.17 14.74 0.23
N LEU A 141 19.08 15.17 -1.02
CA LEU A 141 18.45 16.46 -1.41
C LEU A 141 16.97 16.28 -1.74
N LEU A 142 16.47 15.07 -1.89
CA LEU A 142 15.10 14.79 -2.27
C LEU A 142 14.10 15.15 -1.17
N LYS A 143 12.99 15.75 -1.58
CA LYS A 143 11.80 16.07 -0.77
C LYS A 143 10.55 15.62 -1.52
N GLU A 144 9.40 15.68 -0.90
CA GLU A 144 8.12 15.41 -1.57
C GLU A 144 7.86 16.40 -2.71
N GLU A 145 8.20 17.68 -2.49
CA GLU A 145 8.13 18.71 -3.51
C GLU A 145 9.53 19.35 -3.68
N ASN A 146 10.01 19.33 -4.91
CA ASN A 146 11.35 19.78 -5.25
C ASN A 146 11.32 20.83 -6.35
N THR A 147 12.34 21.65 -6.38
CA THR A 147 12.55 22.66 -7.42
C THR A 147 13.89 22.49 -8.10
N ILE A 148 13.90 22.52 -9.42
CA ILE A 148 15.12 22.58 -10.23
C ILE A 148 15.17 23.96 -10.87
N ALA A 149 16.19 24.74 -10.55
CA ALA A 149 16.41 26.02 -11.16
C ALA A 149 17.56 25.94 -12.17
N PHE A 150 17.33 26.48 -13.36
CA PHE A 150 18.32 26.58 -14.43
C PHE A 150 18.84 28.03 -14.49
N ALA A 151 20.12 28.19 -14.26
CA ALA A 151 20.79 29.46 -14.26
C ALA A 151 22.01 29.42 -15.15
N VAL A 152 22.58 30.57 -15.43
CA VAL A 152 23.83 30.74 -16.18
C VAL A 152 24.80 31.59 -15.41
N SER A 153 26.10 31.31 -15.57
CA SER A 153 27.17 32.09 -14.92
C SER A 153 27.19 33.55 -15.34
N SER A 154 27.66 34.41 -14.44
CA SER A 154 27.91 35.84 -14.76
C SER A 154 28.98 36.00 -15.83
N PRO A 155 28.88 37.00 -16.74
CA PRO A 155 29.91 37.29 -17.74
C PRO A 155 31.22 37.85 -17.16
N GLY A 156 31.31 38.01 -15.82
CA GLY A 156 32.51 38.44 -15.12
C GLY A 156 32.94 39.85 -15.50
N LEU A 157 34.20 40.00 -15.85
CA LEU A 157 34.77 41.31 -16.24
C LEU A 157 34.22 41.86 -17.56
N ALA A 158 33.57 41.01 -18.35
CA ALA A 158 32.94 41.43 -19.62
C ALA A 158 31.53 41.99 -19.37
N PHE A 159 31.42 43.02 -18.53
CA PHE A 159 30.15 43.60 -18.06
C PHE A 159 29.21 44.08 -19.17
N TRP A 160 29.70 44.23 -20.40
CA TRP A 160 28.91 44.57 -21.60
C TRP A 160 28.29 43.33 -22.28
N ARG A 161 28.68 42.12 -21.84
CA ARG A 161 28.12 40.86 -22.36
C ARG A 161 26.95 40.36 -21.52
N THR A 162 26.21 39.47 -22.10
CA THR A 162 25.16 38.75 -21.44
C THR A 162 25.38 37.28 -21.75
N ASN A 163 25.41 36.45 -20.73
CA ASN A 163 25.40 35.00 -20.90
C ASN A 163 23.97 34.50 -20.97
N GLU A 164 23.71 33.56 -21.86
CA GLU A 164 22.39 32.97 -22.02
C GLU A 164 22.48 31.49 -22.38
N ILE A 165 21.51 30.71 -21.89
CA ILE A 165 21.40 29.28 -22.18
C ILE A 165 19.96 28.97 -22.52
N SER A 166 19.77 28.20 -23.59
CA SER A 166 18.50 27.60 -23.98
C SER A 166 18.59 26.09 -23.91
N LEU A 167 17.66 25.47 -23.15
CA LEU A 167 17.59 24.06 -22.90
C LEU A 167 16.29 23.50 -23.45
N ASP A 168 16.38 22.32 -24.05
CA ASP A 168 15.23 21.59 -24.60
C ASP A 168 15.11 20.20 -23.97
N ASN A 169 13.96 19.54 -24.15
CA ASN A 169 13.72 18.14 -23.79
C ASN A 169 14.05 17.75 -22.34
N ILE A 170 13.81 18.66 -21.40
CA ILE A 170 14.13 18.46 -19.99
C ILE A 170 13.21 17.40 -19.41
N LYS A 171 13.78 16.35 -18.83
CA LYS A 171 13.08 15.24 -18.19
C LYS A 171 13.74 14.86 -16.88
N VAL A 172 12.93 14.65 -15.87
CA VAL A 172 13.34 14.09 -14.58
C VAL A 172 12.78 12.69 -14.48
N VAL A 173 13.65 11.71 -14.36
CA VAL A 173 13.30 10.29 -14.24
C VAL A 173 13.84 9.76 -12.94
N ALA A 174 13.10 8.89 -12.27
CA ALA A 174 13.58 8.17 -11.10
C ALA A 174 13.05 6.74 -11.08
N ASP A 175 13.76 5.87 -10.39
CA ASP A 175 13.32 4.52 -10.11
C ASP A 175 12.33 4.55 -8.93
N VAL A 176 11.10 4.10 -9.18
CA VAL A 176 10.04 4.06 -8.17
C VAL A 176 9.65 2.61 -7.93
N THR A 177 9.78 2.16 -6.68
CA THR A 177 9.41 0.81 -6.27
C THR A 177 7.98 0.79 -5.75
N SER A 178 7.10 0.09 -6.45
CA SER A 178 5.73 -0.15 -6.00
C SER A 178 5.70 -1.29 -4.98
N VAL A 179 5.15 -1.00 -3.81
CA VAL A 179 4.95 -1.96 -2.72
C VAL A 179 3.49 -2.44 -2.60
N GLU A 180 2.63 -2.03 -3.52
CA GLU A 180 1.19 -2.39 -3.50
C GLU A 180 0.96 -3.91 -3.56
N ALA A 181 1.83 -4.63 -4.27
CA ALA A 181 1.75 -6.09 -4.37
C ALA A 181 2.39 -6.83 -3.17
N GLN A 182 2.84 -6.11 -2.13
CA GLN A 182 3.42 -6.71 -0.92
C GLN A 182 2.38 -7.08 0.13
N SER A 183 1.10 -6.83 -0.10
CA SER A 183 0.02 -7.21 0.78
C SER A 183 -1.12 -7.86 0.00
N SER A 184 -1.76 -8.85 0.62
CA SER A 184 -2.97 -9.45 0.09
C SER A 184 -3.97 -9.68 1.19
N ARG A 185 -5.25 -9.54 0.84
CA ARG A 185 -6.36 -9.79 1.74
C ARG A 185 -7.28 -10.84 1.13
N ASN A 186 -7.38 -11.98 1.79
CA ASN A 186 -8.33 -13.03 1.45
C ASN A 186 -9.41 -13.13 2.51
N VAL A 187 -10.63 -13.45 2.08
CA VAL A 187 -11.78 -13.61 2.96
C VAL A 187 -12.36 -15.01 2.71
N PHE A 188 -12.58 -15.75 3.77
CA PHE A 188 -13.29 -17.02 3.74
C PHE A 188 -14.47 -16.99 4.70
N LEU A 189 -15.45 -17.83 4.45
CA LEU A 189 -16.66 -17.89 5.26
C LEU A 189 -16.51 -19.01 6.29
N VAL A 190 -16.84 -18.69 7.52
CA VAL A 190 -16.92 -19.62 8.63
C VAL A 190 -18.39 -19.83 8.96
N SER A 191 -18.87 -21.06 8.97
CA SER A 191 -20.25 -21.39 9.33
C SER A 191 -20.49 -21.17 10.83
N GLU A 192 -21.75 -21.01 11.23
CA GLU A 192 -22.11 -20.87 12.65
C GLU A 192 -21.74 -22.13 13.46
N THR A 193 -21.76 -23.29 12.82
CA THR A 193 -21.35 -24.57 13.46
C THR A 193 -19.85 -24.60 13.70
N GLU A 194 -19.03 -24.19 12.73
CA GLU A 194 -17.59 -24.06 12.88
C GLU A 194 -17.24 -23.05 13.97
N LYS A 195 -17.88 -21.89 13.95
CA LYS A 195 -17.67 -20.83 14.94
C LYS A 195 -17.95 -21.27 16.37
N LYS A 196 -19.04 -22.06 16.58
CA LYS A 196 -19.39 -22.60 17.89
C LYS A 196 -18.45 -23.69 18.40
N ASN A 197 -17.77 -24.38 17.50
CA ASN A 197 -16.84 -25.47 17.79
C ASN A 197 -15.37 -25.06 17.60
N LEU A 198 -15.09 -23.77 17.37
CA LEU A 198 -13.76 -23.26 17.12
C LEU A 198 -12.91 -23.29 18.39
N ASP A 199 -11.84 -24.08 18.36
CA ASP A 199 -10.82 -24.15 19.41
C ASP A 199 -9.55 -23.41 18.97
N LYS A 200 -9.11 -23.62 17.72
CA LYS A 200 -7.86 -23.10 17.20
C LYS A 200 -7.96 -22.79 15.70
N VAL A 201 -7.34 -21.71 15.29
CA VAL A 201 -7.11 -21.38 13.87
C VAL A 201 -5.62 -21.50 13.59
N THR A 202 -5.26 -22.24 12.54
CA THR A 202 -3.88 -22.41 12.10
C THR A 202 -3.76 -21.97 10.64
N LEU A 203 -2.88 -21.01 10.36
CA LEU A 203 -2.52 -20.64 9.01
C LEU A 203 -1.33 -21.50 8.56
N LYS A 204 -1.51 -22.28 7.48
CA LYS A 204 -0.46 -23.08 6.84
C LYS A 204 -0.04 -22.35 5.56
N PHE A 205 1.26 -22.13 5.37
CA PHE A 205 1.84 -21.56 4.16
C PHE A 205 3.09 -22.36 3.76
N GLN A 206 3.33 -22.42 2.47
CA GLN A 206 4.48 -23.10 1.87
C GLN A 206 5.44 -22.10 1.30
#